data_d9d429819a78313fa000b398304e2f4d
#
_entry.id   d9d429819a78313fa000b398304e2f4d
#
_cell.length_a   1.000
_cell.length_b   1.000
_cell.length_c   1.000
_cell.angle_alpha   90.00
_cell.angle_beta   90.00
_cell.angle_gamma   90.00
#
_symmetry.space_group_name_H-M   'P 1'
#
loop_
_entity.id
_entity.type
_entity.pdbx_description
1 polymer ?
#
loop_
_entity_poly.entity_id
_entity_poly.type
_entity_poly.pdbx_seq_one_letter_code
_entity_poly.pdbx_strand_id
1 'polypeptide(L)'
;MRRLLSQEKTTKRDRLRLYASTVVSQWLIVSIILWRAKVHRLSRAQLGLALPHVPLAIGVTVVLSALILTNQLLSLRQLALHPSEAPGMMTQMAARIFPQDNMERAAFVAVVTTVAICEEIIYRGFVQALFQELSGVAVLAILGSAALFAIAHLYQGRRGVSATFVIGVCFSAIRWWTGTVLPPVISHFVADLTVGILAPGKWPGQDVNAIKGQLQI
;
A
#
# COMPACT_ATOMS: atom_id res chain seq x y z
N MET A 1 10.01 -2.07 13.08
CA MET A 1 8.85 -2.95 12.98
C MET A 1 8.80 -4.00 14.10
N ARG A 2 9.79 -4.91 14.28
CA ARG A 2 9.76 -5.93 15.36
C ARG A 2 9.53 -5.36 16.78
N ARG A 3 10.11 -4.21 17.11
CA ARG A 3 9.96 -3.54 18.42
C ARG A 3 8.52 -3.05 18.69
N LEU A 4 7.80 -2.59 17.65
CA LEU A 4 6.39 -2.18 17.75
C LEU A 4 5.44 -3.38 17.87
N LEU A 5 5.81 -4.52 17.29
CA LEU A 5 5.02 -5.75 17.38
C LEU A 5 5.18 -6.46 18.74
N SER A 6 6.25 -6.18 19.50
CA SER A 6 6.48 -6.73 20.83
C SER A 6 5.91 -5.90 21.99
N GLN A 7 5.44 -4.66 21.74
CA GLN A 7 4.83 -3.81 22.78
C GLN A 7 3.35 -4.18 22.98
N GLU A 8 2.90 -4.29 24.21
CA GLU A 8 1.48 -4.55 24.54
C GLU A 8 0.52 -3.46 24.06
N LYS A 9 0.95 -2.19 24.04
CA LYS A 9 0.15 -1.05 23.53
C LYS A 9 1.04 -0.08 22.74
N THR A 10 0.56 0.34 21.58
CA THR A 10 1.18 1.39 20.75
C THR A 10 0.58 2.75 21.14
N THR A 11 1.43 3.72 21.52
CA THR A 11 0.97 5.07 21.88
C THR A 11 0.73 5.92 20.61
N LYS A 12 0.00 7.02 20.76
CA LYS A 12 -0.16 8.04 19.71
C LYS A 12 1.20 8.53 19.19
N ARG A 13 2.14 8.79 20.10
CA ARG A 13 3.49 9.25 19.74
C ARG A 13 4.25 8.23 18.90
N ASP A 14 4.08 6.94 19.17
CA ASP A 14 4.73 5.87 18.40
C ASP A 14 4.14 5.78 17.00
N ARG A 15 2.82 5.90 16.83
CA ARG A 15 2.18 5.93 15.50
C ARG A 15 2.63 7.12 14.68
N LEU A 16 2.62 8.33 15.26
CA LEU A 16 3.08 9.54 14.56
C LEU A 16 4.55 9.48 14.18
N ARG A 17 5.42 8.92 15.05
CA ARG A 17 6.83 8.68 14.71
C ARG A 17 6.99 7.68 13.57
N LEU A 18 6.21 6.61 13.59
CA LEU A 18 6.19 5.65 12.49
C LEU A 18 5.79 6.33 11.18
N TYR A 19 4.70 7.13 11.19
CA TYR A 19 4.25 7.87 10.00
C TYR A 19 5.33 8.82 9.48
N ALA A 20 5.90 9.63 10.35
CA ALA A 20 6.96 10.57 9.98
C ALA A 20 8.20 9.84 9.41
N SER A 21 8.65 8.76 10.05
CA SER A 21 9.80 7.98 9.55
C SER A 21 9.52 7.32 8.21
N THR A 22 8.30 6.85 7.98
CA THR A 22 7.88 6.27 6.68
C THR A 22 7.91 7.34 5.60
N VAL A 23 7.32 8.52 5.84
CA VAL A 23 7.35 9.63 4.87
C VAL A 23 8.79 10.00 4.51
N VAL A 24 9.64 10.23 5.52
CA VAL A 24 11.03 10.65 5.29
C VAL A 24 11.81 9.57 4.52
N SER A 25 11.72 8.31 4.93
CA SER A 25 12.46 7.23 4.28
C SER A 25 12.01 6.98 2.84
N GLN A 26 10.71 7.03 2.56
CA GLN A 26 10.15 6.84 1.23
C GLN A 26 10.62 7.93 0.26
N TRP A 27 10.52 9.21 0.66
CA TRP A 27 10.99 10.31 -0.18
C TRP A 27 12.50 10.33 -0.35
N LEU A 28 13.28 9.91 0.65
CA LEU A 28 14.72 9.76 0.52
C LEU A 28 15.08 8.72 -0.53
N ILE A 29 14.45 7.54 -0.50
CA ILE A 29 14.65 6.46 -1.47
C ILE A 29 14.28 6.95 -2.87
N VAL A 30 13.10 7.56 -3.05
CA VAL A 30 12.66 8.08 -4.36
C VAL A 30 13.62 9.15 -4.88
N SER A 31 14.09 10.03 -4.02
CA SER A 31 15.06 11.07 -4.42
C SER A 31 16.37 10.46 -4.95
N ILE A 32 16.89 9.43 -4.27
CA ILE A 32 18.08 8.70 -4.74
C ILE A 32 17.80 8.01 -6.07
N ILE A 33 16.64 7.35 -6.23
CA ILE A 33 16.25 6.66 -7.46
C ILE A 33 16.11 7.65 -8.62
N LEU A 34 15.43 8.78 -8.43
CA LEU A 34 15.26 9.79 -9.47
C LEU A 34 16.58 10.46 -9.84
N TRP A 35 17.48 10.68 -8.87
CA TRP A 35 18.83 11.15 -9.13
C TRP A 35 19.61 10.12 -9.99
N ARG A 36 19.57 8.83 -9.63
CA ARG A 36 20.20 7.75 -10.42
C ARG A 36 19.61 7.66 -11.84
N ALA A 37 18.28 7.71 -11.94
CA ALA A 37 17.59 7.72 -13.23
C ALA A 37 18.07 8.89 -14.13
N LYS A 38 18.21 10.09 -13.54
CA LYS A 38 18.74 11.26 -14.26
C LYS A 38 20.20 11.05 -14.72
N VAL A 39 21.06 10.50 -13.85
CA VAL A 39 22.47 10.18 -14.21
C VAL A 39 22.53 9.21 -15.38
N HIS A 40 21.66 8.20 -15.39
CA HIS A 40 21.56 7.20 -16.46
C HIS A 40 20.69 7.66 -17.66
N ARG A 41 20.27 8.93 -17.68
CA ARG A 41 19.48 9.52 -18.76
C ARG A 41 18.15 8.81 -19.05
N LEU A 42 17.57 8.17 -18.03
CA LEU A 42 16.24 7.57 -18.17
C LEU A 42 15.20 8.68 -18.38
N SER A 43 14.36 8.53 -19.40
CA SER A 43 13.31 9.49 -19.72
C SER A 43 12.13 9.37 -18.75
N ARG A 44 11.33 10.43 -18.64
CA ARG A 44 10.09 10.42 -17.86
C ARG A 44 9.11 9.34 -18.35
N ALA A 45 9.08 9.07 -19.66
CA ALA A 45 8.26 8.02 -20.25
C ALA A 45 8.70 6.62 -19.80
N GLN A 46 10.00 6.34 -19.80
CA GLN A 46 10.55 5.06 -19.30
C GLN A 46 10.21 4.83 -17.84
N LEU A 47 10.19 5.89 -17.03
CA LEU A 47 9.77 5.83 -15.61
C LEU A 47 8.24 5.85 -15.43
N GLY A 48 7.44 5.89 -16.49
CA GLY A 48 5.99 6.00 -16.40
C GLY A 48 5.49 7.32 -15.80
N LEU A 49 6.33 8.37 -15.79
CA LEU A 49 5.99 9.70 -15.28
C LEU A 49 5.44 10.64 -16.37
N ALA A 50 5.22 10.12 -17.57
CA ALA A 50 4.50 10.77 -18.64
C ALA A 50 3.04 10.34 -18.67
N LEU A 51 2.19 11.10 -19.36
CA LEU A 51 0.77 10.83 -19.58
C LEU A 51 0.49 10.75 -21.08
N PRO A 52 0.86 9.65 -21.76
CA PRO A 52 0.75 9.57 -23.21
C PRO A 52 -0.71 9.55 -23.69
N HIS A 53 -1.63 8.99 -22.91
CA HIS A 53 -3.05 8.84 -23.25
C HIS A 53 -3.92 9.18 -22.05
N VAL A 54 -4.21 10.49 -21.85
CA VAL A 54 -4.95 11.01 -20.69
C VAL A 54 -6.32 10.35 -20.51
N PRO A 55 -7.20 10.24 -21.56
CA PRO A 55 -8.50 9.60 -21.38
C PRO A 55 -8.41 8.14 -20.94
N LEU A 56 -7.49 7.38 -21.51
CA LEU A 56 -7.23 5.98 -21.11
C LEU A 56 -6.78 5.90 -19.66
N ALA A 57 -5.81 6.73 -19.26
CA ALA A 57 -5.32 6.76 -17.89
C ALA A 57 -6.43 7.07 -16.88
N ILE A 58 -7.28 8.06 -17.17
CA ILE A 58 -8.43 8.40 -16.33
C ILE A 58 -9.43 7.24 -16.27
N GLY A 59 -9.84 6.69 -17.41
CA GLY A 59 -10.80 5.59 -17.46
C GLY A 59 -10.33 4.37 -16.69
N VAL A 60 -9.07 3.95 -16.89
CA VAL A 60 -8.46 2.84 -16.16
C VAL A 60 -8.36 3.15 -14.66
N THR A 61 -8.00 4.37 -14.27
CA THR A 61 -7.94 4.78 -12.87
C THR A 61 -9.30 4.64 -12.19
N VAL A 62 -10.36 5.14 -12.81
CA VAL A 62 -11.73 5.07 -12.27
C VAL A 62 -12.18 3.62 -12.11
N VAL A 63 -12.04 2.81 -13.16
CA VAL A 63 -12.45 1.40 -13.12
C VAL A 63 -11.67 0.61 -12.08
N LEU A 64 -10.34 0.74 -12.06
CA LEU A 64 -9.48 0.01 -11.13
C LEU A 64 -9.76 0.42 -9.68
N SER A 65 -9.87 1.72 -9.41
CA SER A 65 -10.18 2.22 -8.07
C SER A 65 -11.58 1.76 -7.60
N ALA A 66 -12.57 1.74 -8.49
CA ALA A 66 -13.91 1.24 -8.18
C ALA A 66 -13.90 -0.26 -7.86
N LEU A 67 -13.17 -1.08 -8.64
CA LEU A 67 -13.01 -2.51 -8.38
C LEU A 67 -12.33 -2.77 -7.03
N ILE A 68 -11.24 -2.06 -6.74
CA ILE A 68 -10.52 -2.18 -5.46
C ILE A 68 -11.44 -1.77 -4.31
N LEU A 69 -12.11 -0.63 -4.40
CA LEU A 69 -13.02 -0.15 -3.36
C LEU A 69 -14.15 -1.15 -3.12
N THR A 70 -14.77 -1.66 -4.17
CA THR A 70 -15.84 -2.66 -4.07
C THR A 70 -15.33 -3.93 -3.38
N ASN A 71 -14.18 -4.47 -3.81
CA ASN A 71 -13.58 -5.65 -3.18
C ASN A 71 -13.26 -5.41 -1.69
N GLN A 72 -12.72 -4.24 -1.35
CA GLN A 72 -12.43 -3.86 0.04
C GLN A 72 -13.70 -3.79 0.89
N LEU A 73 -14.76 -3.12 0.39
CA LEU A 73 -16.03 -3.01 1.11
C LEU A 73 -16.69 -4.37 1.31
N LEU A 74 -16.66 -5.25 0.30
CA LEU A 74 -17.16 -6.62 0.43
C LEU A 74 -16.35 -7.42 1.45
N SER A 75 -15.02 -7.31 1.44
CA SER A 75 -14.13 -7.99 2.38
C SER A 75 -14.36 -7.51 3.82
N LEU A 76 -14.53 -6.19 4.04
CA LEU A 76 -14.86 -5.61 5.34
C LEU A 76 -16.26 -6.05 5.83
N ARG A 77 -17.23 -6.16 4.91
CA ARG A 77 -18.56 -6.69 5.23
C ARG A 77 -18.49 -8.17 5.65
N GLN A 78 -17.76 -8.98 4.92
CA GLN A 78 -17.57 -10.41 5.26
C GLN A 78 -16.89 -10.55 6.62
N LEU A 79 -15.85 -9.76 6.90
CA LEU A 79 -15.17 -9.78 8.18
C LEU A 79 -16.12 -9.38 9.35
N ALA A 80 -17.03 -8.43 9.12
CA ALA A 80 -18.01 -8.02 10.12
C ALA A 80 -19.10 -9.09 10.37
N LEU A 81 -19.45 -9.88 9.35
CA LEU A 81 -20.45 -10.95 9.44
C LEU A 81 -19.88 -12.25 10.04
N HIS A 82 -18.58 -12.49 9.85
CA HIS A 82 -17.88 -13.70 10.30
C HIS A 82 -16.62 -13.32 11.09
N PRO A 83 -16.75 -12.79 12.32
CA PRO A 83 -15.60 -12.45 13.14
C PRO A 83 -14.80 -13.72 13.45
N SER A 84 -13.51 -13.69 13.17
CA SER A 84 -12.59 -14.78 13.51
C SER A 84 -12.33 -14.80 15.02
N GLU A 85 -12.32 -15.99 15.63
CA GLU A 85 -12.03 -16.16 17.07
C GLU A 85 -10.60 -15.72 17.44
N ALA A 86 -9.67 -15.79 16.49
CA ALA A 86 -8.30 -15.32 16.71
C ALA A 86 -7.92 -14.26 15.66
N PRO A 87 -7.51 -13.05 16.08
CA PRO A 87 -7.09 -12.01 15.15
C PRO A 87 -5.82 -12.43 14.43
N GLY A 88 -5.88 -12.49 13.11
CA GLY A 88 -4.71 -12.75 12.27
C GLY A 88 -3.64 -11.66 12.43
N MET A 89 -2.42 -11.94 11.95
CA MET A 89 -1.28 -11.02 12.05
C MET A 89 -1.59 -9.63 11.45
N MET A 90 -2.30 -9.58 10.32
CA MET A 90 -2.75 -8.32 9.69
C MET A 90 -3.68 -7.51 10.59
N THR A 91 -4.63 -8.17 11.26
CA THR A 91 -5.56 -7.54 12.21
C THR A 91 -4.81 -6.93 13.40
N GLN A 92 -3.84 -7.67 13.96
CA GLN A 92 -3.01 -7.19 15.06
C GLN A 92 -2.15 -5.98 14.65
N MET A 93 -1.59 -6.00 13.43
CA MET A 93 -0.85 -4.87 12.89
C MET A 93 -1.75 -3.66 12.67
N ALA A 94 -2.92 -3.85 12.07
CA ALA A 94 -3.89 -2.80 11.83
C ALA A 94 -4.28 -2.08 13.12
N ALA A 95 -4.60 -2.80 14.19
CA ALA A 95 -4.93 -2.23 15.49
C ALA A 95 -3.83 -1.35 16.10
N ARG A 96 -2.57 -1.57 15.70
CA ARG A 96 -1.40 -0.82 16.20
C ARG A 96 -1.01 0.36 15.32
N ILE A 97 -1.28 0.28 14.02
CA ILE A 97 -0.80 1.23 13.02
C ILE A 97 -1.90 2.23 12.62
N PHE A 98 -3.18 1.82 12.63
CA PHE A 98 -4.26 2.68 12.15
C PHE A 98 -4.57 3.86 13.07
N PRO A 99 -5.02 4.98 12.49
CA PRO A 99 -5.29 6.21 13.21
C PRO A 99 -6.48 6.06 14.15
N GLN A 100 -6.38 6.64 15.35
CA GLN A 100 -7.42 6.57 16.39
C GLN A 100 -8.10 7.92 16.66
N ASP A 101 -7.50 9.04 16.22
CA ASP A 101 -8.08 10.37 16.32
C ASP A 101 -7.93 11.17 15.02
N ASN A 102 -8.52 12.37 14.96
CA ASN A 102 -8.54 13.19 13.75
C ASN A 102 -7.15 13.68 13.34
N MET A 103 -6.25 13.98 14.29
CA MET A 103 -4.88 14.36 13.98
C MET A 103 -4.10 13.20 13.38
N GLU A 104 -4.25 12.00 13.94
CA GLU A 104 -3.66 10.79 13.39
C GLU A 104 -4.24 10.45 12.02
N ARG A 105 -5.55 10.68 11.78
CA ARG A 105 -6.18 10.50 10.46
C ARG A 105 -5.56 11.42 9.41
N ALA A 106 -5.37 12.69 9.75
CA ALA A 106 -4.70 13.63 8.83
C ALA A 106 -3.25 13.20 8.52
N ALA A 107 -2.49 12.80 9.54
CA ALA A 107 -1.13 12.29 9.37
C ALA A 107 -1.12 10.96 8.57
N PHE A 108 -2.11 10.10 8.77
CA PHE A 108 -2.27 8.85 8.03
C PHE A 108 -2.56 9.09 6.55
N VAL A 109 -3.42 10.06 6.20
CA VAL A 109 -3.65 10.47 4.80
C VAL A 109 -2.34 10.90 4.14
N ALA A 110 -1.50 11.68 4.83
CA ALA A 110 -0.20 12.08 4.31
C ALA A 110 0.75 10.88 4.09
N VAL A 111 0.73 9.91 5.00
CA VAL A 111 1.52 8.67 4.86
C VAL A 111 1.05 7.84 3.69
N VAL A 112 -0.25 7.54 3.57
CA VAL A 112 -0.74 6.69 2.47
C VAL A 112 -0.58 7.36 1.11
N THR A 113 -0.69 8.70 1.05
CA THR A 113 -0.37 9.46 -0.17
C THR A 113 1.11 9.29 -0.53
N THR A 114 2.01 9.46 0.44
CA THR A 114 3.45 9.27 0.23
C THR A 114 3.77 7.85 -0.21
N VAL A 115 3.24 6.84 0.47
CA VAL A 115 3.49 5.43 0.17
C VAL A 115 3.01 5.10 -1.24
N ALA A 116 1.77 5.46 -1.59
CA ALA A 116 1.22 5.20 -2.93
C ALA A 116 2.05 5.85 -4.04
N ILE A 117 2.50 7.10 -3.87
CA ILE A 117 3.33 7.77 -4.87
C ILE A 117 4.73 7.12 -4.94
N CYS A 118 5.38 6.99 -3.79
CA CYS A 118 6.77 6.56 -3.74
C CYS A 118 6.94 5.10 -4.16
N GLU A 119 6.09 4.20 -3.68
CA GLU A 119 6.18 2.78 -4.03
C GLU A 119 5.87 2.53 -5.51
N GLU A 120 4.90 3.23 -6.10
CA GLU A 120 4.64 3.09 -7.53
C GLU A 120 5.78 3.66 -8.39
N ILE A 121 6.42 4.76 -7.98
CA ILE A 121 7.63 5.26 -8.65
C ILE A 121 8.79 4.26 -8.51
N ILE A 122 8.99 3.67 -7.33
CA ILE A 122 10.05 2.69 -7.09
C ILE A 122 9.81 1.44 -7.95
N TYR A 123 8.66 0.79 -7.78
CA TYR A 123 8.42 -0.54 -8.35
C TYR A 123 7.96 -0.48 -9.80
N ARG A 124 6.93 0.32 -10.14
CA ARG A 124 6.37 0.39 -11.49
C ARG A 124 7.09 1.39 -12.38
N GLY A 125 7.68 2.43 -11.77
CA GLY A 125 8.56 3.36 -12.48
C GLY A 125 9.93 2.75 -12.74
N PHE A 126 10.74 2.65 -11.68
CA PHE A 126 12.17 2.34 -11.82
C PHE A 126 12.46 0.84 -11.95
N VAL A 127 11.98 0.02 -11.03
CA VAL A 127 12.29 -1.43 -11.01
C VAL A 127 11.76 -2.12 -12.26
N GLN A 128 10.54 -1.84 -12.67
CA GLN A 128 9.96 -2.40 -13.88
C GLN A 128 10.71 -1.93 -15.13
N ALA A 129 11.11 -0.65 -15.22
CA ALA A 129 11.92 -0.15 -16.33
C ALA A 129 13.30 -0.84 -16.37
N LEU A 130 13.94 -1.05 -15.23
CA LEU A 130 15.21 -1.75 -15.11
C LEU A 130 15.11 -3.20 -15.61
N PHE A 131 14.11 -3.97 -15.16
CA PHE A 131 13.88 -5.33 -15.65
C PHE A 131 13.57 -5.37 -17.14
N GLN A 132 12.84 -4.38 -17.66
CA GLN A 132 12.56 -4.26 -19.08
C GLN A 132 13.85 -4.03 -19.87
N GLU A 133 14.73 -3.17 -19.40
CA GLU A 133 16.01 -2.88 -20.07
C GLU A 133 16.96 -4.09 -20.04
N LEU A 134 17.02 -4.79 -18.91
CA LEU A 134 17.89 -5.95 -18.74
C LEU A 134 17.43 -7.20 -19.51
N SER A 135 16.14 -7.43 -19.59
CA SER A 135 15.59 -8.67 -20.19
C SER A 135 15.07 -8.49 -21.61
N GLY A 136 14.68 -7.28 -22.00
CA GLY A 136 13.94 -7.01 -23.23
C GLY A 136 12.51 -7.57 -23.25
N VAL A 137 12.05 -8.25 -22.17
CA VAL A 137 10.80 -9.00 -22.12
C VAL A 137 9.82 -8.40 -21.10
N ALA A 138 8.69 -7.90 -21.60
CA ALA A 138 7.68 -7.23 -20.77
C ALA A 138 7.15 -8.10 -19.61
N VAL A 139 6.93 -9.38 -19.87
CA VAL A 139 6.42 -10.31 -18.84
C VAL A 139 7.43 -10.45 -17.69
N LEU A 140 8.73 -10.53 -17.98
CA LEU A 140 9.77 -10.59 -16.96
C LEU A 140 9.86 -9.28 -16.17
N ALA A 141 9.68 -8.14 -16.83
CA ALA A 141 9.64 -6.84 -16.17
C ALA A 141 8.45 -6.72 -15.20
N ILE A 142 7.27 -7.16 -15.64
CA ILE A 142 6.05 -7.19 -14.81
C ILE A 142 6.22 -8.11 -13.60
N LEU A 143 6.62 -9.36 -13.83
CA LEU A 143 6.75 -10.36 -12.77
C LEU A 143 7.90 -10.04 -11.81
N GLY A 144 9.05 -9.56 -12.32
CA GLY A 144 10.19 -9.17 -11.50
C GLY A 144 9.86 -7.99 -10.57
N SER A 145 9.19 -6.96 -11.09
CA SER A 145 8.72 -5.84 -10.29
C SER A 145 7.72 -6.27 -9.22
N ALA A 146 6.74 -7.11 -9.58
CA ALA A 146 5.74 -7.63 -8.65
C ALA A 146 6.37 -8.52 -7.57
N ALA A 147 7.35 -9.34 -7.92
CA ALA A 147 8.07 -10.19 -6.98
C ALA A 147 8.85 -9.37 -5.93
N LEU A 148 9.61 -8.36 -6.36
CA LEU A 148 10.33 -7.48 -5.43
C LEU A 148 9.37 -6.68 -4.55
N PHE A 149 8.24 -6.23 -5.08
CA PHE A 149 7.19 -5.59 -4.29
C PHE A 149 6.63 -6.53 -3.22
N ALA A 150 6.32 -7.77 -3.58
CA ALA A 150 5.83 -8.78 -2.63
C ALA A 150 6.86 -9.15 -1.57
N ILE A 151 8.15 -9.25 -1.93
CA ILE A 151 9.26 -9.50 -1.00
C ILE A 151 9.38 -8.37 0.04
N ALA A 152 9.22 -7.13 -0.35
CA ALA A 152 9.20 -6.00 0.58
C ALA A 152 8.05 -6.10 1.60
N HIS A 153 7.00 -6.87 1.30
CA HIS A 153 5.82 -7.09 2.13
C HIS A 153 5.82 -8.42 2.90
N LEU A 154 6.98 -9.10 3.04
CA LEU A 154 7.10 -10.37 3.80
C LEU A 154 6.58 -10.29 5.24
N TYR A 155 6.57 -9.10 5.83
CA TYR A 155 6.00 -8.86 7.16
C TYR A 155 4.48 -9.10 7.26
N GLN A 156 3.78 -9.18 6.12
CA GLN A 156 2.33 -9.44 6.07
C GLN A 156 1.98 -10.94 6.18
N GLY A 157 3.00 -11.83 6.18
CA GLY A 157 2.81 -13.27 6.18
C GLY A 157 2.40 -13.81 4.80
N ARG A 158 2.33 -15.14 4.68
CA ARG A 158 2.17 -15.82 3.38
C ARG A 158 0.96 -15.36 2.56
N ARG A 159 -0.22 -15.20 3.19
CA ARG A 159 -1.44 -14.74 2.50
C ARG A 159 -1.32 -13.29 2.03
N GLY A 160 -0.77 -12.41 2.87
CA GLY A 160 -0.52 -11.02 2.51
C GLY A 160 0.47 -10.89 1.35
N VAL A 161 1.59 -11.61 1.40
CA VAL A 161 2.60 -11.64 0.33
C VAL A 161 2.01 -12.11 -1.00
N SER A 162 1.20 -13.18 -0.99
CA SER A 162 0.54 -13.67 -2.22
C SER A 162 -0.44 -12.64 -2.79
N ALA A 163 -1.25 -12.00 -1.94
CA ALA A 163 -2.17 -10.94 -2.35
C ALA A 163 -1.40 -9.73 -2.92
N THR A 164 -0.34 -9.30 -2.25
CA THR A 164 0.54 -8.21 -2.70
C THR A 164 1.21 -8.53 -4.02
N PHE A 165 1.62 -9.78 -4.26
CA PHE A 165 2.17 -10.22 -5.54
C PHE A 165 1.14 -10.09 -6.66
N VAL A 166 -0.09 -10.60 -6.45
CA VAL A 166 -1.16 -10.52 -7.47
C VAL A 166 -1.51 -9.06 -7.80
N ILE A 167 -1.69 -8.22 -6.79
CA ILE A 167 -1.90 -6.77 -6.99
C ILE A 167 -0.71 -6.14 -7.70
N GLY A 168 0.50 -6.57 -7.33
CA GLY A 168 1.74 -6.16 -7.96
C GLY A 168 1.78 -6.43 -9.46
N VAL A 169 1.37 -7.63 -9.88
CA VAL A 169 1.25 -8.01 -11.29
C VAL A 169 0.21 -7.16 -12.00
N CYS A 170 -0.97 -6.98 -11.41
CA CYS A 170 -2.03 -6.14 -11.99
C CYS A 170 -1.56 -4.70 -12.21
N PHE A 171 -0.97 -4.08 -11.21
CA PHE A 171 -0.47 -2.70 -11.29
C PHE A 171 0.66 -2.55 -12.33
N SER A 172 1.58 -3.52 -12.36
CA SER A 172 2.68 -3.53 -13.34
C SER A 172 2.18 -3.71 -14.78
N ALA A 173 1.16 -4.56 -14.99
CA ALA A 173 0.52 -4.76 -16.29
C ALA A 173 -0.25 -3.50 -16.74
N ILE A 174 -0.97 -2.85 -15.82
CA ILE A 174 -1.69 -1.59 -16.10
C ILE A 174 -0.70 -0.47 -16.45
N ARG A 175 0.39 -0.34 -15.70
CA ARG A 175 1.45 0.62 -16.02
C ARG A 175 2.03 0.35 -17.41
N TRP A 176 2.28 -0.92 -17.75
CA TRP A 176 2.76 -1.31 -19.06
C TRP A 176 1.78 -0.89 -20.18
N TRP A 177 0.51 -1.19 -19.98
CA TRP A 177 -0.54 -0.89 -20.96
C TRP A 177 -0.81 0.60 -21.13
N THR A 178 -0.89 1.36 -20.01
CA THR A 178 -1.22 2.79 -20.06
C THR A 178 -0.02 3.70 -20.28
N GLY A 179 1.21 3.18 -20.12
CA GLY A 179 2.45 3.95 -20.18
C GLY A 179 2.68 4.89 -18.99
N THR A 180 1.83 4.84 -17.95
CA THR A 180 1.93 5.74 -16.80
C THR A 180 1.68 5.04 -15.46
N VAL A 181 2.31 5.54 -14.40
CA VAL A 181 2.09 5.07 -13.02
C VAL A 181 0.84 5.67 -12.36
N LEU A 182 0.15 6.61 -13.03
CA LEU A 182 -0.99 7.32 -12.43
C LEU A 182 -2.13 6.39 -11.99
N PRO A 183 -2.63 5.44 -12.81
CA PRO A 183 -3.68 4.52 -12.36
C PRO A 183 -3.27 3.67 -11.16
N PRO A 184 -2.08 3.02 -11.14
CA PRO A 184 -1.57 2.35 -9.95
C PRO A 184 -1.48 3.25 -8.71
N VAL A 185 -0.92 4.47 -8.82
CA VAL A 185 -0.79 5.42 -7.69
C VAL A 185 -2.15 5.73 -7.05
N ILE A 186 -3.13 6.14 -7.86
CA ILE A 186 -4.45 6.51 -7.32
C ILE A 186 -5.16 5.29 -6.74
N SER A 187 -5.07 4.15 -7.39
CA SER A 187 -5.74 2.93 -6.93
C SER A 187 -5.07 2.35 -5.67
N HIS A 188 -3.75 2.47 -5.54
CA HIS A 188 -3.01 2.13 -4.33
C HIS A 188 -3.43 3.05 -3.16
N PHE A 189 -3.46 4.37 -3.41
CA PHE A 189 -3.97 5.32 -2.42
C PHE A 189 -5.39 4.97 -1.95
N VAL A 190 -6.30 4.67 -2.87
CA VAL A 190 -7.68 4.26 -2.53
C VAL A 190 -7.68 2.98 -1.69
N ALA A 191 -6.85 1.99 -2.03
CA ALA A 191 -6.74 0.74 -1.27
C ALA A 191 -6.33 0.99 0.18
N ASP A 192 -5.23 1.71 0.40
CA ASP A 192 -4.67 1.94 1.73
C ASP A 192 -5.54 2.86 2.58
N LEU A 193 -6.08 3.92 1.96
CA LEU A 193 -6.97 4.86 2.64
C LEU A 193 -8.25 4.16 3.12
N THR A 194 -8.85 3.33 2.27
CA THR A 194 -10.08 2.61 2.59
C THR A 194 -9.88 1.68 3.79
N VAL A 195 -8.80 0.90 3.78
CA VAL A 195 -8.47 -0.01 4.89
C VAL A 195 -8.18 0.78 6.17
N GLY A 196 -7.38 1.84 6.09
CA GLY A 196 -6.97 2.60 7.28
C GLY A 196 -8.08 3.45 7.91
N ILE A 197 -9.05 3.92 7.14
CA ILE A 197 -10.13 4.79 7.65
C ILE A 197 -11.41 4.00 7.94
N LEU A 198 -11.79 3.06 7.10
CA LEU A 198 -13.08 2.35 7.24
C LEU A 198 -12.98 1.10 8.12
N ALA A 199 -11.80 0.53 8.30
CA ALA A 199 -11.59 -0.67 9.09
C ALA A 199 -11.50 -0.46 10.62
N PRO A 200 -11.09 0.69 11.19
CA PRO A 200 -10.78 0.81 12.61
C PRO A 200 -11.86 0.35 13.59
N GLY A 201 -13.14 0.44 13.26
CA GLY A 201 -14.24 0.00 14.14
C GLY A 201 -14.74 -1.43 13.86
N LYS A 202 -14.20 -2.12 12.85
CA LYS A 202 -14.70 -3.44 12.41
C LYS A 202 -13.72 -4.58 12.65
N TRP A 203 -12.53 -4.30 13.16
CA TRP A 203 -11.54 -5.32 13.48
C TRP A 203 -11.82 -5.95 14.83
N PRO A 204 -11.94 -7.28 14.94
CA PRO A 204 -12.08 -7.97 16.23
C PRO A 204 -10.90 -7.61 17.15
N GLY A 205 -11.20 -7.15 18.37
CA GLY A 205 -10.18 -6.83 19.38
C GLY A 205 -9.95 -5.33 19.68
N GLN A 206 -10.66 -4.40 19.00
CA GLN A 206 -10.62 -2.98 19.38
C GLN A 206 -11.56 -2.62 20.53
N ASP A 207 -12.57 -3.43 20.83
CA ASP A 207 -13.46 -3.25 21.98
C ASP A 207 -12.94 -3.91 23.27
N VAL A 208 -11.65 -3.78 23.56
CA VAL A 208 -11.07 -4.25 24.85
C VAL A 208 -11.73 -3.57 26.05
N ASN A 209 -12.35 -2.40 25.87
CA ASN A 209 -13.10 -1.71 26.93
C ASN A 209 -14.53 -2.24 27.11
N ALA A 210 -15.16 -2.82 26.08
CA ALA A 210 -16.48 -3.44 26.20
C ALA A 210 -16.41 -4.76 26.97
N ILE A 211 -15.32 -5.52 26.80
CA ILE A 211 -15.12 -6.81 27.49
C ILE A 211 -14.78 -6.61 28.98
N LYS A 212 -14.06 -5.54 29.35
CA LYS A 212 -13.77 -5.22 30.76
C LYS A 212 -15.00 -4.77 31.55
N GLY A 213 -16.00 -4.19 30.90
CA GLY A 213 -17.25 -3.81 31.53
C GLY A 213 -18.19 -5.01 31.87
N GLN A 214 -18.02 -6.15 31.19
CA GLN A 214 -18.83 -7.36 31.42
C GLN A 214 -18.23 -8.32 32.46
N LEU A 215 -16.97 -8.11 32.87
CA LEU A 215 -16.28 -8.94 33.87
C LEU A 215 -16.27 -8.31 35.28
N GLN A 216 -16.97 -7.20 35.48
CA GLN A 216 -17.15 -6.55 36.78
C GLN A 216 -18.59 -6.62 37.28
N ILE A 217 -19.31 -7.74 37.03
CA ILE A 217 -20.56 -8.08 37.74
C ILE A 217 -20.34 -9.36 38.52
#